data_6e78997734ca21ef14de9201e50e90b2
#
_entry.id   6e78997734ca21ef14de9201e50e90b2
#
_cell.length_a   1.000
_cell.length_b   1.000
_cell.length_c   1.000
_cell.angle_alpha   90.00
_cell.angle_beta   90.00
_cell.angle_gamma   90.00
#
_symmetry.space_group_name_H-M   'P 1'
#
loop_
_entity.id
_entity.type
_entity.pdbx_description
1 polymer ?
#
loop_
_entity_poly.entity_id
_entity_poly.type
_entity_poly.pdbx_seq_one_letter_code
_entity_poly.pdbx_strand_id
1 'polypeptide(L)'
;MIITQIDALFIGGPKPFRADGTMSAMARDAVDRPVMLRKLGFEGDQVADPTVHGGVDKAVHFYPAEHYPKWLAYFAAQGLGPHPLLGASGAFGENISASGLTEEKVKIGDR
;
A
#
# COMPACT_ATOMS: atom_id res chain seq x y z
N MET A 1 5.49 18.08 -13.69
CA MET A 1 4.76 16.78 -13.75
C MET A 1 5.68 15.64 -13.31
N ILE A 2 5.20 14.83 -12.42
CA ILE A 2 5.92 13.63 -11.98
C ILE A 2 5.40 12.44 -12.77
N ILE A 3 6.31 11.64 -13.33
CA ILE A 3 5.98 10.42 -14.08
C ILE A 3 6.78 9.27 -13.46
N THR A 4 6.10 8.18 -13.13
CA THR A 4 6.73 6.95 -12.67
C THR A 4 5.97 5.74 -13.18
N GLN A 5 6.57 4.58 -13.07
CA GLN A 5 5.94 3.32 -13.45
C GLN A 5 5.46 2.58 -12.20
N ILE A 6 4.24 2.07 -12.25
CA ILE A 6 3.69 1.25 -11.18
C ILE A 6 4.28 -0.16 -11.31
N ASP A 7 4.95 -0.63 -10.26
CA ASP A 7 5.51 -1.98 -10.21
C ASP A 7 4.46 -3.00 -9.78
N ALA A 8 3.56 -2.61 -8.87
CA ALA A 8 2.49 -3.48 -8.40
C ALA A 8 1.27 -2.65 -8.00
N LEU A 9 0.08 -3.20 -8.24
CA LEU A 9 -1.22 -2.61 -7.90
C LEU A 9 -2.00 -3.60 -7.04
N PHE A 10 -2.55 -3.11 -5.94
CA PHE A 10 -3.30 -3.93 -4.99
C PHE A 10 -4.67 -3.33 -4.72
N ILE A 11 -5.69 -4.17 -4.72
CA ILE A 11 -7.06 -3.82 -4.33
C ILE A 11 -7.63 -4.91 -3.43
N GLY A 12 -8.63 -4.59 -2.64
CA GLY A 12 -9.33 -5.59 -1.85
C GLY A 12 -10.31 -5.00 -0.87
N GLY A 13 -11.20 -5.86 -0.36
CA GLY A 13 -12.14 -5.55 0.68
C GLY A 13 -11.65 -5.97 2.06
N PRO A 14 -12.46 -5.68 3.12
CA PRO A 14 -12.14 -6.10 4.48
C PRO A 14 -11.99 -7.62 4.60
N LYS A 15 -10.97 -8.04 5.33
CA LYS A 15 -10.70 -9.44 5.65
C LYS A 15 -10.54 -9.59 7.17
N PRO A 16 -10.78 -10.79 7.73
CA PRO A 16 -10.50 -11.03 9.14
C PRO A 16 -9.03 -10.75 9.46
N PHE A 17 -8.80 -9.91 10.46
CA PHE A 17 -7.46 -9.46 10.85
C PHE A 17 -6.99 -10.10 12.16
N ARG A 18 -7.93 -10.33 13.08
CA ARG A 18 -7.68 -10.92 14.40
C ARG A 18 -8.59 -12.12 14.63
N ALA A 19 -8.22 -12.95 15.59
CA ALA A 19 -9.01 -14.13 15.98
C ALA A 19 -10.41 -13.77 16.53
N ASP A 20 -10.59 -12.54 17.02
CA ASP A 20 -11.88 -12.04 17.54
C ASP A 20 -12.85 -11.57 16.43
N GLY A 21 -12.47 -11.68 15.15
CA GLY A 21 -13.28 -11.27 14.03
C GLY A 21 -13.10 -9.82 13.58
N THR A 22 -12.19 -9.07 14.21
CA THR A 22 -11.86 -7.71 13.76
C THR A 22 -11.42 -7.72 12.30
N MET A 23 -11.99 -6.83 11.48
CA MET A 23 -11.75 -6.75 10.05
C MET A 23 -10.68 -5.70 9.71
N SER A 24 -9.94 -5.95 8.62
CA SER A 24 -9.01 -4.99 8.04
C SER A 24 -9.01 -5.11 6.53
N ALA A 25 -8.86 -3.99 5.84
CA ALA A 25 -8.69 -3.95 4.38
C ALA A 25 -7.23 -3.76 3.96
N MET A 26 -6.28 -3.86 4.89
CA MET A 26 -4.86 -3.65 4.59
C MET A 26 -4.23 -4.80 3.80
N ALA A 27 -4.73 -6.03 3.96
CA ALA A 27 -4.22 -7.18 3.22
C ALA A 27 -4.88 -7.27 1.83
N ARG A 28 -4.50 -6.36 0.94
CA ARG A 28 -5.02 -6.29 -0.42
C ARG A 28 -4.38 -7.35 -1.32
N ASP A 29 -5.05 -7.66 -2.42
CA ASP A 29 -4.58 -8.64 -3.40
C ASP A 29 -3.99 -7.94 -4.62
N ALA A 30 -2.88 -8.45 -5.14
CA ALA A 30 -2.27 -7.96 -6.35
C ALA A 30 -3.16 -8.20 -7.57
N VAL A 31 -3.23 -7.22 -8.46
CA VAL A 31 -3.96 -7.34 -9.73
C VAL A 31 -3.03 -7.03 -10.90
N ASP A 32 -3.24 -7.72 -12.02
CA ASP A 32 -2.43 -7.60 -13.24
C ASP A 32 -3.23 -7.03 -14.42
N ARG A 33 -4.35 -6.38 -14.13
CA ARG A 33 -5.26 -5.78 -15.11
C ARG A 33 -5.44 -4.30 -14.86
N PRO A 34 -5.83 -3.50 -15.86
CA PRO A 34 -6.22 -2.12 -15.64
C PRO A 34 -7.41 -2.03 -14.66
N VAL A 35 -7.35 -1.06 -13.75
CA VAL A 35 -8.39 -0.80 -12.77
C VAL A 35 -8.77 0.67 -12.83
N MET A 36 -10.07 0.96 -12.85
CA MET A 36 -10.57 2.33 -12.86
C MET A 36 -10.30 3.00 -11.53
N LEU A 37 -9.67 4.17 -11.56
CA LEU A 37 -9.51 5.03 -10.40
C LEU A 37 -10.65 6.05 -10.35
N ARG A 38 -11.36 6.07 -9.24
CA ARG A 38 -12.47 6.98 -8.97
C ARG A 38 -12.13 7.89 -7.79
N LYS A 39 -13.00 8.83 -7.46
CA LYS A 39 -12.76 9.80 -6.38
C LYS A 39 -12.51 9.16 -5.02
N LEU A 40 -13.13 8.02 -4.75
CA LEU A 40 -13.01 7.32 -3.47
C LEU A 40 -11.99 6.17 -3.50
N GLY A 41 -11.26 6.01 -4.60
CA GLY A 41 -10.21 5.01 -4.76
C GLY A 41 -10.42 4.11 -5.97
N PHE A 42 -9.62 3.06 -6.04
CA PHE A 42 -9.73 2.08 -7.13
C PHE A 42 -11.02 1.28 -7.04
N GLU A 43 -11.62 1.04 -8.19
CA GLU A 43 -12.80 0.17 -8.28
C GLU A 43 -12.44 -1.23 -7.77
N GLY A 44 -13.24 -1.74 -6.82
CA GLY A 44 -12.99 -3.01 -6.15
C GLY A 44 -12.18 -2.90 -4.87
N ASP A 45 -11.65 -1.71 -4.56
CA ASP A 45 -10.95 -1.46 -3.30
C ASP A 45 -11.92 -0.91 -2.24
N GLN A 46 -11.68 -1.25 -0.98
CA GLN A 46 -12.51 -0.82 0.14
C GLN A 46 -11.64 -0.57 1.38
N VAL A 47 -12.20 0.12 2.36
CA VAL A 47 -11.64 0.28 3.70
C VAL A 47 -12.55 -0.40 4.72
N ALA A 48 -11.95 -0.89 5.82
CA ALA A 48 -12.72 -1.59 6.85
C ALA A 48 -13.54 -0.63 7.72
N ASP A 49 -13.00 0.54 8.01
CA ASP A 49 -13.65 1.55 8.84
C ASP A 49 -13.59 2.92 8.13
N PRO A 50 -14.66 3.29 7.39
CA PRO A 50 -14.70 4.55 6.67
C PRO A 50 -14.79 5.79 7.56
N THR A 51 -14.98 5.64 8.86
CA THR A 51 -14.98 6.78 9.80
C THR A 51 -13.57 7.30 10.07
N VAL A 52 -12.53 6.48 9.87
CA VAL A 52 -11.12 6.82 10.14
C VAL A 52 -10.24 6.66 8.90
N HIS A 53 -10.66 5.91 7.89
CA HIS A 53 -9.90 5.63 6.67
C HIS A 53 -10.73 5.92 5.43
N GLY A 54 -10.05 6.14 4.30
CA GLY A 54 -10.71 6.38 3.03
C GLY A 54 -11.16 7.82 2.86
N GLY A 55 -12.15 8.03 1.99
CA GLY A 55 -12.61 9.35 1.56
C GLY A 55 -11.76 9.91 0.42
N VAL A 56 -12.16 11.07 -0.11
CA VAL A 56 -11.51 11.66 -1.30
C VAL A 56 -10.05 12.04 -1.07
N ASP A 57 -9.67 12.35 0.15
CA ASP A 57 -8.31 12.76 0.49
C ASP A 57 -7.41 11.59 0.87
N LYS A 58 -7.98 10.39 1.05
CA LYS A 58 -7.27 9.17 1.45
C LYS A 58 -7.72 7.97 0.60
N ALA A 59 -8.00 8.24 -0.67
CA ALA A 59 -8.56 7.25 -1.58
C ALA A 59 -7.54 6.21 -2.03
N VAL A 60 -6.26 6.58 -2.12
CA VAL A 60 -5.19 5.73 -2.61
C VAL A 60 -3.98 5.84 -1.69
N HIS A 61 -3.42 4.70 -1.33
CA HIS A 61 -2.18 4.61 -0.59
C HIS A 61 -1.05 4.20 -1.54
N PHE A 62 -0.08 5.10 -1.71
CA PHE A 62 1.15 4.85 -2.44
C PHE A 62 2.29 4.58 -1.44
N TYR A 63 3.07 3.52 -1.65
CA TYR A 63 4.21 3.19 -0.80
C TYR A 63 5.44 2.92 -1.65
N PRO A 64 6.54 3.68 -1.48
CA PRO A 64 7.76 3.47 -2.26
C PRO A 64 8.36 2.08 -2.03
N ALA A 65 8.65 1.36 -3.11
CA ALA A 65 9.22 0.02 -3.02
C ALA A 65 10.61 0.01 -2.38
N GLU A 66 11.33 1.13 -2.43
CA GLU A 66 12.64 1.29 -1.81
C GLU A 66 12.63 1.06 -0.30
N HIS A 67 11.49 1.23 0.36
CA HIS A 67 11.39 1.04 1.80
C HIS A 67 11.47 -0.43 2.23
N TYR A 68 11.12 -1.37 1.36
CA TYR A 68 11.16 -2.79 1.69
C TYR A 68 12.56 -3.30 2.02
N PRO A 69 13.60 -3.07 1.19
CA PRO A 69 14.96 -3.45 1.55
C PRO A 69 15.46 -2.78 2.82
N LYS A 70 15.05 -1.53 3.08
CA LYS A 70 15.41 -0.80 4.30
C LYS A 70 14.84 -1.46 5.55
N TRP A 71 13.59 -1.92 5.50
CA TRP A 71 12.97 -2.64 6.61
C TRP A 71 13.65 -3.98 6.85
N LEU A 72 13.97 -4.73 5.79
CA LEU A 72 14.70 -6.00 5.92
C LEU A 72 16.08 -5.79 6.56
N ALA A 73 16.81 -4.74 6.16
CA ALA A 73 18.09 -4.39 6.75
C ALA A 73 17.94 -4.00 8.23
N TYR A 74 16.91 -3.24 8.57
CA TYR A 74 16.60 -2.85 9.95
C TYR A 74 16.33 -4.09 10.83
N PHE A 75 15.51 -5.01 10.36
CA PHE A 75 15.22 -6.25 11.09
C PHE A 75 16.48 -7.09 11.31
N ALA A 76 17.33 -7.22 10.29
CA ALA A 76 18.58 -7.93 10.40
C ALA A 76 19.51 -7.29 11.44
N ALA A 77 19.59 -5.95 11.48
CA ALA A 77 20.40 -5.20 12.44
C ALA A 77 19.88 -5.35 13.88
N GLN A 78 18.59 -5.60 14.07
CA GLN A 78 17.98 -5.87 15.38
C GLN A 78 18.07 -7.35 15.79
N GLY A 79 18.72 -8.19 15.01
CA GLY A 79 18.82 -9.62 15.28
C GLY A 79 17.53 -10.38 15.01
N LEU A 80 16.57 -9.79 14.30
CA LEU A 80 15.34 -10.40 13.89
C LEU A 80 15.50 -11.07 12.52
N GLY A 81 14.87 -12.22 12.31
CA GLY A 81 14.83 -12.85 11.01
C GLY A 81 14.00 -12.04 10.01
N PRO A 82 14.11 -12.34 8.70
CA PRO A 82 13.30 -11.67 7.69
C PRO A 82 11.81 -11.94 7.94
N HIS A 83 11.01 -10.88 7.92
CA HIS A 83 9.56 -11.03 8.03
C HIS A 83 9.01 -11.51 6.69
N PRO A 84 8.14 -12.55 6.66
CA PRO A 84 7.65 -13.10 5.39
C PRO A 84 6.97 -12.10 4.48
N LEU A 85 6.23 -11.12 5.03
CA LEU A 85 5.52 -10.11 4.26
C LEU A 85 6.44 -9.07 3.63
N LEU A 86 7.67 -8.89 4.13
CA LEU A 86 8.62 -7.91 3.61
C LEU A 86 9.41 -8.41 2.41
N GLY A 87 9.21 -9.65 1.99
CA GLY A 87 9.83 -10.21 0.80
C GLY A 87 9.21 -9.71 -0.51
N ALA A 88 8.04 -9.08 -0.44
CA ALA A 88 7.32 -8.55 -1.58
C ALA A 88 6.48 -7.35 -1.17
N SER A 89 6.04 -6.56 -2.17
CA SER A 89 5.15 -5.43 -1.95
C SER A 89 3.79 -5.86 -1.38
N GLY A 90 3.05 -4.93 -0.80
CA GLY A 90 1.71 -5.16 -0.26
C GLY A 90 1.63 -5.27 1.26
N ALA A 91 2.77 -5.26 1.95
CA ALA A 91 2.83 -5.48 3.41
C ALA A 91 2.27 -4.30 4.23
N PHE A 92 2.25 -3.08 3.68
CA PHE A 92 1.83 -1.87 4.39
C PHE A 92 0.43 -1.40 3.99
N GLY A 93 -0.35 -2.25 3.36
CA GLY A 93 -1.70 -1.91 2.93
C GLY A 93 -1.74 -0.93 1.76
N GLU A 94 -0.67 -0.83 0.99
CA GLU A 94 -0.62 0.06 -0.16
C GLU A 94 -1.48 -0.46 -1.32
N ASN A 95 -2.02 0.49 -2.10
CA ASN A 95 -2.62 0.20 -3.40
C ASN A 95 -1.56 0.17 -4.49
N ILE A 96 -0.61 1.12 -4.44
CA ILE A 96 0.42 1.30 -5.46
C ILE A 96 1.79 1.10 -4.84
N SER A 97 2.58 0.22 -5.44
CA SER A 97 4.01 0.08 -5.18
C SER A 97 4.79 0.47 -6.42
N ALA A 98 5.76 1.37 -6.26
CA ALA A 98 6.60 1.83 -7.36
C ALA A 98 7.97 2.25 -6.83
N SER A 99 8.97 2.23 -7.71
CA SER A 99 10.32 2.67 -7.42
C SER A 99 10.60 4.03 -8.05
N GLY A 100 11.59 4.74 -7.51
CA GLY A 100 12.06 6.00 -8.08
C GLY A 100 11.30 7.24 -7.60
N LEU A 101 10.29 7.09 -6.75
CA LEU A 101 9.52 8.18 -6.21
C LEU A 101 9.34 8.00 -4.69
N THR A 102 10.19 8.67 -3.94
CA THR A 102 10.17 8.64 -2.47
C THR A 102 9.63 9.95 -1.91
N GLU A 103 9.32 9.97 -0.61
CA GLU A 103 8.71 11.14 0.06
C GLU A 103 9.55 12.42 -0.10
N GLU A 104 10.86 12.30 -0.11
CA GLU A 104 11.76 13.45 -0.27
C GLU A 104 11.74 14.07 -1.67
N LYS A 105 11.21 13.36 -2.66
CA LYS A 105 11.11 13.81 -4.06
C LYS A 105 9.75 14.41 -4.40
N VAL A 106 8.81 14.38 -3.47
CA VAL A 106 7.42 14.81 -3.69
C VAL A 106 7.11 15.98 -2.78
N LYS A 107 6.42 16.98 -3.34
CA LYS A 107 5.97 18.17 -2.60
C LYS A 107 4.47 18.32 -2.75
N ILE A 108 3.83 18.94 -1.78
CA ILE A 108 2.42 19.30 -1.88
C ILE A 108 2.21 20.16 -3.13
N GLY A 109 1.25 19.79 -3.96
CA GLY A 109 0.93 20.47 -5.21
C GLY A 109 1.62 19.88 -6.45
N ASP A 110 2.52 18.92 -6.29
CA ASP A 110 3.13 18.22 -7.43
C ASP A 110 2.05 17.48 -8.25
N ARG A 111 2.29 17.39 -9.55
CA ARG A 111 1.40 16.72 -10.51
C ARG A 111 2.12 15.57 -11.20
#